data_e7eb88f8182b78415a7d2c7738298c44
#
_entry.id   e7eb88f8182b78415a7d2c7738298c44
#
_cell.length_a   1.000
_cell.length_b   1.000
_cell.length_c   1.000
_cell.angle_alpha   90.00
_cell.angle_beta   90.00
_cell.angle_gamma   90.00
#
_symmetry.space_group_name_H-M   'P 1'
#
loop_
_entity.id
_entity.type
_entity.pdbx_description
1 polymer ?
#
loop_
_entity_poly.entity_id
_entity_poly.type
_entity_poly.pdbx_seq_one_letter_code
_entity_poly.pdbx_strand_id
1 'polypeptide(L)'
;MKHFHLKVKEVIEETSDAVTISFWHPLSEMIKYQAGQFLTILLTIDSEKVRRSYSMSSSPHTDTAPAVTVKRVPGGLVSNWLIDHVKEGDFLEVLEPMGHFQVLPDARNVRTVVLIGAGSGITPLMSIAKSVLKVETESRVVLLYGNRAEEGIIFKKQLDEMSRAYGNRFNVYHSLTQPSNDWKGGLGRLDKSMIVATLEEIGGVKETTTEYFLCGPDGLMETTKEALLAWGVAEERIHRESFATATTHPVHEADEDDDSLKMQEIKVRYEGEEYTFNVAPHQTILEAALELDIDLPYSCQAGMCTACMGKCTSGKVLLDEEDGLTKSELAQGYILTCVAHPLTKGVVIEIE
;
A
#
# COMPACT_ATOMS: atom_id res chain seq x y z
N MET A 1 4.07 -5.22 18.69
CA MET A 1 4.55 -5.22 17.28
C MET A 1 6.06 -5.43 17.24
N LYS A 2 6.56 -6.30 16.36
CA LYS A 2 7.99 -6.67 16.35
C LYS A 2 8.82 -5.65 15.58
N HIS A 3 9.94 -5.19 16.18
CA HIS A 3 10.90 -4.28 15.58
C HIS A 3 12.13 -5.04 15.06
N PHE A 4 12.64 -4.64 13.93
CA PHE A 4 13.88 -5.16 13.35
C PHE A 4 14.84 -4.01 13.03
N HIS A 5 16.14 -4.25 13.21
CA HIS A 5 17.20 -3.38 12.71
C HIS A 5 17.82 -4.05 11.49
N LEU A 6 17.47 -3.56 10.31
CA LEU A 6 17.93 -4.13 9.05
C LEU A 6 19.15 -3.40 8.54
N LYS A 7 20.20 -4.16 8.24
CA LYS A 7 21.37 -3.62 7.57
C LYS A 7 21.10 -3.47 6.08
N VAL A 8 21.30 -2.28 5.54
CA VAL A 8 21.22 -2.00 4.10
C VAL A 8 22.29 -2.80 3.38
N LYS A 9 21.87 -3.63 2.43
CA LYS A 9 22.73 -4.46 1.60
C LYS A 9 23.20 -3.68 0.38
N GLU A 10 22.29 -2.93 -0.24
CA GLU A 10 22.52 -2.23 -1.48
C GLU A 10 21.46 -1.15 -1.68
N VAL A 11 21.82 -0.06 -2.33
CA VAL A 11 20.91 0.99 -2.80
C VAL A 11 21.06 1.09 -4.31
N ILE A 12 19.99 0.81 -5.04
CA ILE A 12 19.96 0.79 -6.52
C ILE A 12 19.16 1.99 -7.02
N GLU A 13 19.74 2.81 -7.85
CA GLU A 13 19.00 3.87 -8.57
C GLU A 13 18.15 3.24 -9.66
N GLU A 14 16.83 3.35 -9.53
CA GLU A 14 15.87 2.86 -10.53
C GLU A 14 15.55 3.93 -11.57
N THR A 15 15.41 5.18 -11.10
CA THR A 15 15.20 6.38 -11.89
C THR A 15 15.85 7.56 -11.18
N SER A 16 15.90 8.74 -11.78
CA SER A 16 16.44 9.96 -11.15
C SER A 16 15.72 10.37 -9.86
N ASP A 17 14.51 9.83 -9.62
CA ASP A 17 13.67 10.15 -8.46
C ASP A 17 13.23 8.91 -7.66
N ALA A 18 13.78 7.73 -7.94
CA ALA A 18 13.42 6.51 -7.23
C ALA A 18 14.64 5.58 -6.99
N VAL A 19 14.73 5.04 -5.78
CA VAL A 19 15.78 4.07 -5.39
C VAL A 19 15.17 2.83 -4.78
N THR A 20 15.79 1.68 -5.03
CA THR A 20 15.50 0.43 -4.32
C THR A 20 16.52 0.24 -3.21
N ILE A 21 16.04 0.06 -1.98
CA ILE A 21 16.85 -0.24 -0.80
C ILE A 21 16.63 -1.71 -0.47
N SER A 22 17.65 -2.53 -0.66
CA SER A 22 17.65 -3.94 -0.25
C SER A 22 18.34 -4.13 1.09
N PHE A 23 17.93 -5.16 1.83
CA PHE A 23 18.39 -5.39 3.18
C PHE A 23 19.00 -6.80 3.33
N TRP A 24 19.97 -6.94 4.21
CA TRP A 24 20.34 -8.25 4.72
C TRP A 24 19.25 -8.75 5.67
N HIS A 25 18.96 -10.05 5.62
CA HIS A 25 18.18 -10.65 6.70
C HIS A 25 18.92 -10.52 8.02
N PRO A 26 18.23 -10.27 9.15
CA PRO A 26 18.85 -10.34 10.46
C PRO A 26 19.52 -11.70 10.67
N LEU A 27 20.65 -11.71 11.37
CA LEU A 27 21.41 -12.96 11.63
C LEU A 27 20.61 -14.01 12.40
N SER A 28 19.65 -13.57 13.20
CA SER A 28 18.86 -14.43 14.10
C SER A 28 17.59 -14.97 13.45
N GLU A 29 17.10 -14.35 12.36
CA GLU A 29 15.78 -14.66 11.84
C GLU A 29 15.59 -14.12 10.42
N MET A 30 14.96 -14.89 9.55
CA MET A 30 14.52 -14.37 8.26
C MET A 30 13.24 -13.55 8.42
N ILE A 31 13.21 -12.35 7.83
CA ILE A 31 11.97 -11.60 7.70
C ILE A 31 11.05 -12.36 6.75
N LYS A 32 9.92 -12.77 7.28
CA LYS A 32 8.86 -13.45 6.51
C LYS A 32 7.83 -12.40 6.09
N TYR A 33 7.48 -12.37 4.82
CA TYR A 33 6.46 -11.51 4.28
C TYR A 33 5.75 -12.18 3.11
N GLN A 34 4.59 -11.65 2.75
CA GLN A 34 3.85 -12.02 1.56
C GLN A 34 4.04 -10.96 0.48
N ALA A 35 3.96 -11.38 -0.79
CA ALA A 35 4.06 -10.45 -1.91
C ALA A 35 2.90 -9.44 -1.90
N GLY A 36 3.23 -8.16 -1.93
CA GLY A 36 2.29 -7.05 -1.81
C GLY A 36 2.28 -6.37 -0.45
N GLN A 37 2.78 -7.03 0.63
CA GLN A 37 2.94 -6.40 1.95
C GLN A 37 3.96 -5.25 1.94
N PHE A 38 3.97 -4.46 3.01
CA PHE A 38 4.88 -3.33 3.20
C PHE A 38 5.70 -3.45 4.49
N LEU A 39 6.82 -2.71 4.52
CA LEU A 39 7.60 -2.40 5.73
C LEU A 39 7.30 -0.97 6.18
N THR A 40 7.14 -0.77 7.48
CA THR A 40 7.16 0.57 8.07
C THR A 40 8.56 0.89 8.54
N ILE A 41 9.17 1.92 7.97
CA ILE A 41 10.49 2.43 8.36
C ILE A 41 10.29 3.50 9.42
N LEU A 42 11.05 3.38 10.53
CA LEU A 42 11.07 4.32 11.63
C LEU A 42 12.35 5.15 11.53
N LEU A 43 12.21 6.47 11.56
CA LEU A 43 13.34 7.39 11.50
C LEU A 43 13.21 8.45 12.59
N THR A 44 14.35 9.03 12.96
CA THR A 44 14.40 10.29 13.72
C THR A 44 15.03 11.33 12.83
N ILE A 45 14.25 12.31 12.40
CA ILE A 45 14.70 13.41 11.53
C ILE A 45 14.46 14.71 12.31
N ASP A 46 15.51 15.52 12.48
CA ASP A 46 15.46 16.78 13.24
C ASP A 46 14.87 16.64 14.66
N SER A 47 15.18 15.50 15.33
CA SER A 47 14.68 15.10 16.65
C SER A 47 13.20 14.67 16.69
N GLU A 48 12.52 14.65 15.57
CA GLU A 48 11.15 14.15 15.45
C GLU A 48 11.13 12.69 14.99
N LYS A 49 10.38 11.85 15.68
CA LYS A 49 10.14 10.47 15.29
C LYS A 49 9.11 10.43 14.16
N VAL A 50 9.47 9.86 13.04
CA VAL A 50 8.60 9.73 11.87
C VAL A 50 8.53 8.28 11.40
N ARG A 51 7.35 7.86 10.95
CA ARG A 51 7.12 6.51 10.41
C ARG A 51 6.56 6.63 8.99
N ARG A 52 7.05 5.80 8.05
CA ARG A 52 6.47 5.71 6.70
C ARG A 52 6.54 4.29 6.20
N SER A 53 5.46 3.89 5.56
CA SER A 53 5.31 2.57 4.95
C SER A 53 5.79 2.58 3.52
N TYR A 54 6.48 1.52 3.13
CA TYR A 54 6.95 1.27 1.77
C TYR A 54 6.67 -0.18 1.41
N SER A 55 5.91 -0.40 0.34
CA SER A 55 5.58 -1.75 -0.11
C SER A 55 6.84 -2.50 -0.50
N MET A 56 6.86 -3.78 -0.17
CA MET A 56 7.91 -4.69 -0.60
C MET A 56 7.93 -4.76 -2.12
N SER A 57 9.05 -4.42 -2.74
CA SER A 57 9.27 -4.56 -4.18
C SER A 57 10.00 -5.86 -4.55
N SER A 58 10.57 -6.51 -3.55
CA SER A 58 11.10 -7.87 -3.66
C SER A 58 10.02 -8.93 -3.52
N SER A 59 10.25 -10.11 -4.05
CA SER A 59 9.39 -11.28 -3.88
C SER A 59 10.01 -12.26 -2.88
N PRO A 60 9.24 -12.80 -1.93
CA PRO A 60 9.75 -13.82 -1.01
C PRO A 60 10.06 -15.16 -1.71
N HIS A 61 9.68 -15.31 -2.99
CA HIS A 61 9.86 -16.54 -3.77
C HIS A 61 11.01 -16.49 -4.78
N THR A 62 11.51 -15.29 -5.12
CA THR A 62 12.58 -15.12 -6.13
C THR A 62 13.78 -14.37 -5.60
N ASP A 63 13.57 -13.39 -4.73
CA ASP A 63 14.64 -12.49 -4.30
C ASP A 63 15.32 -12.99 -3.03
N THR A 64 16.63 -12.90 -2.97
CA THR A 64 17.45 -13.38 -1.82
C THR A 64 17.50 -12.37 -0.68
N ALA A 65 16.97 -11.18 -0.90
CA ALA A 65 17.00 -10.09 0.06
C ALA A 65 15.65 -9.34 0.04
N PRO A 66 15.08 -8.99 1.20
CA PRO A 66 13.94 -8.10 1.25
C PRO A 66 14.33 -6.72 0.76
N ALA A 67 13.43 -6.08 0.00
CA ALA A 67 13.67 -4.74 -0.55
C ALA A 67 12.40 -3.93 -0.64
N VAL A 68 12.55 -2.63 -0.43
CA VAL A 68 11.53 -1.61 -0.69
C VAL A 68 12.02 -0.63 -1.75
N THR A 69 11.12 -0.03 -2.50
CA THR A 69 11.49 1.00 -3.47
C THR A 69 10.82 2.31 -3.11
N VAL A 70 11.64 3.32 -2.91
CA VAL A 70 11.24 4.66 -2.47
C VAL A 70 11.28 5.60 -3.67
N LYS A 71 10.15 6.24 -3.97
CA LYS A 71 10.10 7.34 -4.92
C LYS A 71 10.05 8.67 -4.19
N ARG A 72 10.84 9.63 -4.67
CA ARG A 72 10.88 10.99 -4.14
C ARG A 72 9.52 11.67 -4.26
N VAL A 73 9.01 12.16 -3.15
CA VAL A 73 7.81 12.99 -3.09
C VAL A 73 8.28 14.45 -3.02
N PRO A 74 7.84 15.34 -3.90
CA PRO A 74 8.17 16.75 -3.80
C PRO A 74 7.78 17.34 -2.45
N GLY A 75 8.75 17.88 -1.71
CA GLY A 75 8.54 18.39 -0.35
C GLY A 75 8.34 17.32 0.74
N GLY A 76 8.37 16.04 0.39
CA GLY A 76 8.21 14.95 1.36
C GLY A 76 9.44 14.79 2.25
N LEU A 77 9.26 14.75 3.57
CA LEU A 77 10.36 14.65 4.54
C LEU A 77 11.09 13.30 4.42
N VAL A 78 10.37 12.19 4.58
CA VAL A 78 10.97 10.85 4.72
C VAL A 78 11.51 10.31 3.39
N SER A 79 10.76 10.44 2.29
CA SER A 79 11.22 9.95 0.98
C SER A 79 12.49 10.65 0.51
N ASN A 80 12.59 11.96 0.71
CA ASN A 80 13.79 12.73 0.38
C ASN A 80 14.96 12.32 1.28
N TRP A 81 14.72 12.21 2.60
CA TRP A 81 15.76 11.79 3.53
C TRP A 81 16.32 10.41 3.19
N LEU A 82 15.46 9.43 2.89
CA LEU A 82 15.89 8.07 2.53
C LEU A 82 16.75 8.06 1.26
N ILE A 83 16.33 8.79 0.22
CA ILE A 83 17.05 8.84 -1.05
C ILE A 83 18.40 9.58 -0.91
N ASP A 84 18.46 10.64 -0.09
CA ASP A 84 19.64 11.49 0.01
C ASP A 84 20.68 10.97 1.00
N HIS A 85 20.30 10.16 1.99
CA HIS A 85 21.17 9.80 3.10
C HIS A 85 21.47 8.31 3.23
N VAL A 86 20.54 7.43 2.85
CA VAL A 86 20.73 5.98 3.05
C VAL A 86 21.73 5.42 2.05
N LYS A 87 22.66 4.63 2.57
CA LYS A 87 23.72 3.97 1.77
C LYS A 87 23.97 2.55 2.27
N GLU A 88 24.67 1.78 1.49
CA GLU A 88 25.14 0.43 1.86
C GLU A 88 25.84 0.43 3.21
N GLY A 89 25.47 -0.50 4.06
CA GLY A 89 26.02 -0.70 5.40
C GLY A 89 25.27 0.02 6.52
N ASP A 90 24.40 0.98 6.21
CA ASP A 90 23.56 1.65 7.20
C ASP A 90 22.56 0.68 7.84
N PHE A 91 21.99 1.06 8.99
CA PHE A 91 20.93 0.32 9.65
C PHE A 91 19.66 1.14 9.67
N LEU A 92 18.54 0.54 9.27
CA LEU A 92 17.21 1.13 9.41
C LEU A 92 16.39 0.31 10.39
N GLU A 93 15.69 1.00 11.28
CA GLU A 93 14.70 0.39 12.14
C GLU A 93 13.40 0.25 11.36
N VAL A 94 12.79 -0.94 11.40
CA VAL A 94 11.56 -1.23 10.70
C VAL A 94 10.63 -2.07 11.57
N LEU A 95 9.32 -1.95 11.33
CA LEU A 95 8.33 -2.87 11.88
C LEU A 95 8.25 -4.12 11.02
N GLU A 96 7.71 -5.20 11.59
CA GLU A 96 7.42 -6.41 10.82
C GLU A 96 6.53 -6.12 9.61
N PRO A 97 6.66 -6.92 8.53
CA PRO A 97 5.85 -6.72 7.33
C PRO A 97 4.36 -6.88 7.63
N MET A 98 3.55 -5.96 7.10
CA MET A 98 2.11 -5.90 7.30
C MET A 98 1.37 -5.60 5.99
N GLY A 99 0.04 -5.64 6.03
CA GLY A 99 -0.85 -5.26 4.94
C GLY A 99 -1.67 -6.42 4.39
N HIS A 100 -2.91 -6.13 3.98
CA HIS A 100 -3.85 -7.09 3.38
C HIS A 100 -3.77 -7.13 1.86
N PHE A 101 -3.13 -6.15 1.23
CA PHE A 101 -2.88 -6.15 -0.21
C PHE A 101 -1.78 -7.17 -0.54
N GLN A 102 -2.14 -8.43 -0.54
CA GLN A 102 -1.18 -9.51 -0.68
C GLN A 102 -1.70 -10.64 -1.59
N VAL A 103 -0.78 -11.39 -2.16
CA VAL A 103 -1.09 -12.61 -2.87
C VAL A 103 -0.42 -13.80 -2.18
N LEU A 104 -1.17 -14.89 -2.07
CA LEU A 104 -0.68 -16.19 -1.63
C LEU A 104 -0.63 -17.12 -2.85
N PRO A 105 0.51 -17.18 -3.56
CA PRO A 105 0.60 -17.99 -4.75
C PRO A 105 0.64 -19.49 -4.40
N ASP A 106 -0.08 -20.30 -5.17
CA ASP A 106 -0.11 -21.76 -5.04
C ASP A 106 0.18 -22.40 -6.40
N ALA A 107 1.07 -23.38 -6.46
CA ALA A 107 1.46 -24.07 -7.68
C ALA A 107 0.28 -24.77 -8.41
N ARG A 108 -0.83 -24.98 -7.72
CA ARG A 108 -2.07 -25.55 -8.28
C ARG A 108 -2.95 -24.53 -8.99
N ASN A 109 -2.69 -23.24 -8.79
CA ASN A 109 -3.49 -22.19 -9.40
C ASN A 109 -3.24 -22.11 -10.92
N VAL A 110 -4.35 -21.95 -11.64
CA VAL A 110 -4.37 -21.63 -13.07
C VAL A 110 -5.29 -20.44 -13.25
N ARG A 111 -4.71 -19.24 -13.26
CA ARG A 111 -5.49 -18.00 -13.26
C ARG A 111 -4.78 -16.87 -14.02
N THR A 112 -5.51 -15.79 -14.23
CA THR A 112 -4.93 -14.52 -14.69
C THR A 112 -4.87 -13.55 -13.51
N VAL A 113 -3.71 -12.93 -13.30
CA VAL A 113 -3.55 -11.81 -12.35
C VAL A 113 -3.32 -10.54 -13.16
N VAL A 114 -4.25 -9.60 -13.04
CA VAL A 114 -4.21 -8.30 -13.69
C VAL A 114 -3.72 -7.27 -12.71
N LEU A 115 -2.62 -6.62 -13.02
CA LEU A 115 -1.98 -5.58 -12.23
C LEU A 115 -2.16 -4.25 -12.93
N ILE A 116 -2.74 -3.25 -12.26
CA ILE A 116 -2.94 -1.92 -12.83
C ILE A 116 -2.37 -0.88 -11.88
N GLY A 117 -1.38 -0.13 -12.36
CA GLY A 117 -0.71 0.84 -11.50
C GLY A 117 -0.10 2.02 -12.23
N ALA A 118 0.31 3.02 -11.46
CA ALA A 118 1.07 4.14 -11.98
C ALA A 118 2.15 4.61 -11.00
N GLY A 119 3.27 5.06 -11.56
CA GLY A 119 4.40 5.60 -10.79
C GLY A 119 4.91 4.61 -9.75
N SER A 120 4.97 5.04 -8.48
CA SER A 120 5.42 4.18 -7.36
C SER A 120 4.47 3.04 -7.01
N GLY A 121 3.22 3.06 -7.49
CA GLY A 121 2.29 1.92 -7.30
C GLY A 121 2.78 0.60 -7.93
N ILE A 122 3.83 0.64 -8.74
CA ILE A 122 4.48 -0.57 -9.25
C ILE A 122 5.13 -1.41 -8.15
N THR A 123 5.47 -0.84 -7.00
CA THR A 123 6.27 -1.52 -5.98
C THR A 123 5.61 -2.82 -5.46
N PRO A 124 4.38 -2.82 -4.91
CA PRO A 124 3.72 -4.06 -4.54
C PRO A 124 3.38 -4.94 -5.74
N LEU A 125 3.04 -4.32 -6.88
CA LEU A 125 2.68 -5.06 -8.09
C LEU A 125 3.87 -5.87 -8.65
N MET A 126 5.10 -5.34 -8.54
CA MET A 126 6.32 -6.07 -8.92
C MET A 126 6.55 -7.29 -8.03
N SER A 127 6.37 -7.15 -6.72
CA SER A 127 6.45 -8.26 -5.78
C SER A 127 5.44 -9.36 -6.10
N ILE A 128 4.19 -8.97 -6.38
CA ILE A 128 3.10 -9.89 -6.78
C ILE A 128 3.43 -10.57 -8.11
N ALA A 129 3.83 -9.81 -9.13
CA ALA A 129 4.17 -10.36 -10.45
C ALA A 129 5.27 -11.44 -10.36
N LYS A 130 6.38 -11.11 -9.70
CA LYS A 130 7.49 -12.05 -9.49
C LYS A 130 7.03 -13.33 -8.78
N SER A 131 6.22 -13.19 -7.73
CA SER A 131 5.78 -14.32 -6.90
C SER A 131 4.83 -15.24 -7.66
N VAL A 132 3.82 -14.68 -8.32
CA VAL A 132 2.87 -15.45 -9.13
C VAL A 132 3.58 -16.18 -10.26
N LEU A 133 4.38 -15.48 -11.06
CA LEU A 133 5.09 -16.06 -12.19
C LEU A 133 6.06 -17.17 -11.79
N LYS A 134 6.64 -17.09 -10.59
CA LYS A 134 7.57 -18.09 -10.07
C LYS A 134 6.87 -19.34 -9.57
N VAL A 135 5.78 -19.18 -8.82
CA VAL A 135 5.13 -20.29 -8.11
C VAL A 135 4.03 -20.93 -8.96
N GLU A 136 3.23 -20.11 -9.64
CA GLU A 136 2.08 -20.55 -10.42
C GLU A 136 2.48 -20.72 -11.90
N THR A 137 3.01 -21.90 -12.28
CA THR A 137 3.60 -22.14 -13.61
C THR A 137 2.62 -22.05 -14.77
N GLU A 138 1.33 -22.24 -14.53
CA GLU A 138 0.26 -22.18 -15.54
C GLU A 138 -0.52 -20.84 -15.50
N SER A 139 -0.28 -20.01 -14.51
CA SER A 139 -0.91 -18.69 -14.41
C SER A 139 -0.19 -17.66 -15.28
N ARG A 140 -0.93 -16.63 -15.69
CA ARG A 140 -0.38 -15.47 -16.40
C ARG A 140 -0.57 -14.18 -15.60
N VAL A 141 0.31 -13.22 -15.83
CA VAL A 141 0.26 -11.89 -15.24
C VAL A 141 0.20 -10.87 -16.35
N VAL A 142 -0.71 -9.92 -16.24
CA VAL A 142 -0.88 -8.79 -17.14
C VAL A 142 -0.67 -7.51 -16.35
N LEU A 143 0.23 -6.64 -16.78
CA LEU A 143 0.52 -5.37 -16.14
C LEU A 143 0.16 -4.20 -17.05
N LEU A 144 -0.78 -3.36 -16.63
CA LEU A 144 -1.04 -2.04 -17.20
C LEU A 144 -0.33 -1.00 -16.34
N TYR A 145 0.66 -0.31 -16.89
CA TYR A 145 1.53 0.56 -16.11
C TYR A 145 1.63 1.96 -16.69
N GLY A 146 1.03 2.93 -15.99
CA GLY A 146 1.01 4.34 -16.35
C GLY A 146 2.20 5.11 -15.76
N ASN A 147 2.85 5.93 -16.58
CA ASN A 147 3.93 6.83 -16.12
C ASN A 147 3.85 8.17 -16.86
N ARG A 148 4.70 9.13 -16.46
CA ARG A 148 4.78 10.41 -17.15
C ARG A 148 5.62 10.30 -18.41
N ALA A 149 6.82 9.78 -18.29
CA ALA A 149 7.79 9.64 -19.37
C ALA A 149 8.59 8.33 -19.21
N GLU A 150 9.36 7.95 -20.21
CA GLU A 150 10.09 6.68 -20.26
C GLU A 150 11.16 6.56 -19.17
N GLU A 151 11.88 7.64 -18.88
CA GLU A 151 12.91 7.73 -17.85
C GLU A 151 12.37 7.62 -16.44
N GLY A 152 11.06 7.82 -16.26
CA GLY A 152 10.35 7.67 -14.98
C GLY A 152 9.75 6.28 -14.75
N ILE A 153 9.96 5.32 -15.67
CA ILE A 153 9.47 3.95 -15.51
C ILE A 153 10.35 3.19 -14.53
N ILE A 154 9.89 3.07 -13.28
CA ILE A 154 10.56 2.26 -12.25
C ILE A 154 10.57 0.79 -12.70
N PHE A 155 11.69 0.09 -12.51
CA PHE A 155 11.92 -1.30 -12.92
C PHE A 155 11.87 -1.57 -14.42
N LYS A 156 12.02 -0.57 -15.28
CA LYS A 156 11.89 -0.76 -16.73
C LYS A 156 12.73 -1.95 -17.23
N LYS A 157 14.00 -1.98 -16.89
CA LYS A 157 14.91 -3.08 -17.28
C LYS A 157 14.44 -4.45 -16.77
N GLN A 158 14.03 -4.54 -15.52
CA GLN A 158 13.53 -5.79 -14.94
C GLN A 158 12.23 -6.25 -15.59
N LEU A 159 11.31 -5.32 -15.89
CA LEU A 159 10.06 -5.63 -16.60
C LEU A 159 10.33 -6.18 -18.00
N ASP A 160 11.27 -5.57 -18.74
CA ASP A 160 11.68 -6.04 -20.07
C ASP A 160 12.35 -7.44 -20.01
N GLU A 161 13.16 -7.69 -18.99
CA GLU A 161 13.80 -8.99 -18.75
C GLU A 161 12.76 -10.07 -18.37
N MET A 162 11.82 -9.75 -17.49
CA MET A 162 10.73 -10.65 -17.12
C MET A 162 9.82 -10.97 -18.30
N SER A 163 9.47 -9.98 -19.14
CA SER A 163 8.65 -10.20 -20.34
C SER A 163 9.33 -11.17 -21.31
N ARG A 164 10.64 -11.06 -21.48
CA ARG A 164 11.42 -11.99 -22.31
C ARG A 164 11.50 -13.39 -21.68
N ALA A 165 11.70 -13.46 -20.37
CA ALA A 165 11.88 -14.73 -19.66
C ALA A 165 10.59 -15.56 -19.57
N TYR A 166 9.46 -14.89 -19.32
CA TYR A 166 8.16 -15.57 -19.13
C TYR A 166 7.29 -15.59 -20.39
N GLY A 167 7.68 -14.87 -21.46
CA GLY A 167 6.96 -14.85 -22.73
C GLY A 167 5.48 -14.51 -22.57
N ASN A 168 4.61 -15.32 -23.13
CA ASN A 168 3.15 -15.10 -23.11
C ASN A 168 2.52 -15.11 -21.71
N ARG A 169 3.26 -15.55 -20.69
CA ARG A 169 2.79 -15.54 -19.31
C ARG A 169 2.95 -14.18 -18.62
N PHE A 170 3.75 -13.27 -19.16
CA PHE A 170 3.92 -11.93 -18.61
C PHE A 170 3.86 -10.86 -19.70
N ASN A 171 2.79 -10.10 -19.69
CA ASN A 171 2.58 -9.02 -20.65
C ASN A 171 2.54 -7.68 -19.95
N VAL A 172 3.31 -6.72 -20.43
CA VAL A 172 3.37 -5.35 -19.89
C VAL A 172 2.88 -4.36 -20.94
N TYR A 173 1.90 -3.55 -20.55
CA TYR A 173 1.31 -2.47 -21.35
C TYR A 173 1.64 -1.13 -20.69
N HIS A 174 2.57 -0.41 -21.26
CA HIS A 174 2.92 0.92 -20.78
C HIS A 174 2.06 2.00 -21.43
N SER A 175 1.60 2.98 -20.64
CA SER A 175 0.97 4.20 -21.11
C SER A 175 1.70 5.42 -20.54
N LEU A 176 2.04 6.39 -21.43
CA LEU A 176 2.79 7.57 -21.02
C LEU A 176 2.01 8.86 -21.35
N THR A 177 2.05 9.82 -20.41
CA THR A 177 1.41 11.13 -20.60
C THR A 177 2.30 12.15 -21.30
N GLN A 178 3.61 11.95 -21.28
CA GLN A 178 4.62 12.82 -21.90
C GLN A 178 5.72 11.95 -22.54
N PRO A 179 5.38 11.11 -23.53
CA PRO A 179 6.35 10.23 -24.17
C PRO A 179 7.29 10.98 -25.09
N SER A 180 8.43 10.33 -25.42
CA SER A 180 9.28 10.76 -26.53
C SER A 180 8.57 10.56 -27.87
N ASN A 181 9.09 11.20 -28.95
CA ASN A 181 8.53 11.06 -30.29
C ASN A 181 8.63 9.62 -30.86
N ASP A 182 9.56 8.83 -30.34
CA ASP A 182 9.81 7.45 -30.76
C ASP A 182 9.00 6.40 -29.96
N TRP A 183 8.20 6.85 -29.02
CA TRP A 183 7.39 5.96 -28.18
C TRP A 183 6.34 5.22 -29.00
N LYS A 184 6.24 3.90 -28.77
CA LYS A 184 5.29 3.02 -29.49
C LYS A 184 4.22 2.37 -28.60
N GLY A 185 4.22 2.68 -27.31
CA GLY A 185 3.22 2.19 -26.34
C GLY A 185 1.97 3.06 -26.29
N GLY A 186 1.15 2.84 -25.28
CA GLY A 186 -0.06 3.61 -25.01
C GLY A 186 0.24 5.10 -24.75
N LEU A 187 -0.69 5.96 -25.11
CA LEU A 187 -0.59 7.41 -24.97
C LEU A 187 -1.67 7.94 -24.02
N GLY A 188 -1.26 8.77 -23.07
CA GLY A 188 -2.18 9.42 -22.12
C GLY A 188 -2.25 8.72 -20.77
N ARG A 189 -3.25 9.11 -19.98
CA ARG A 189 -3.54 8.48 -18.68
C ARG A 189 -4.32 7.18 -18.92
N LEU A 190 -4.12 6.22 -18.05
CA LEU A 190 -4.97 5.04 -17.97
C LEU A 190 -6.38 5.49 -17.50
N ASP A 191 -7.24 5.79 -18.45
CA ASP A 191 -8.65 6.10 -18.22
C ASP A 191 -9.53 4.86 -18.39
N LYS A 192 -10.84 4.99 -18.07
CA LYS A 192 -11.81 3.88 -18.14
C LYS A 192 -11.83 3.20 -19.51
N SER A 193 -11.81 3.99 -20.58
CA SER A 193 -11.92 3.48 -21.95
C SER A 193 -10.64 2.73 -22.36
N MET A 194 -9.48 3.28 -22.04
CA MET A 194 -8.20 2.63 -22.32
C MET A 194 -8.04 1.33 -21.52
N ILE A 195 -8.37 1.33 -20.22
CA ILE A 195 -8.30 0.15 -19.38
C ILE A 195 -9.16 -0.98 -19.97
N VAL A 196 -10.45 -0.71 -20.22
CA VAL A 196 -11.37 -1.73 -20.74
C VAL A 196 -10.94 -2.20 -22.14
N ALA A 197 -10.61 -1.29 -23.05
CA ALA A 197 -10.16 -1.64 -24.40
C ALA A 197 -8.90 -2.53 -24.37
N THR A 198 -7.91 -2.18 -23.52
CA THR A 198 -6.70 -2.99 -23.39
C THR A 198 -7.00 -4.37 -22.82
N LEU A 199 -7.87 -4.47 -21.82
CA LEU A 199 -8.27 -5.76 -21.23
C LEU A 199 -9.08 -6.62 -22.22
N GLU A 200 -9.91 -6.01 -23.07
CA GLU A 200 -10.64 -6.72 -24.13
C GLU A 200 -9.69 -7.25 -25.21
N GLU A 201 -8.71 -6.46 -25.64
CA GLU A 201 -7.69 -6.86 -26.60
C GLU A 201 -6.85 -8.05 -26.08
N ILE A 202 -6.49 -8.04 -24.80
CA ILE A 202 -5.72 -9.12 -24.18
C ILE A 202 -6.53 -10.42 -24.14
N GLY A 203 -7.82 -10.35 -23.93
CA GLY A 203 -8.74 -11.50 -23.81
C GLY A 203 -8.48 -12.38 -22.60
N GLY A 204 -9.48 -13.20 -22.21
CA GLY A 204 -9.38 -14.17 -21.12
C GLY A 204 -9.08 -13.53 -19.74
N VAL A 205 -9.41 -12.26 -19.54
CA VAL A 205 -9.21 -11.55 -18.28
C VAL A 205 -10.52 -11.26 -17.53
N LYS A 206 -11.64 -11.76 -18.03
CA LYS A 206 -12.96 -11.62 -17.41
C LYS A 206 -13.44 -12.90 -16.70
N GLU A 207 -12.62 -13.92 -16.75
CA GLU A 207 -12.92 -15.22 -16.14
C GLU A 207 -13.05 -15.10 -14.62
N THR A 208 -13.83 -15.99 -14.02
CA THR A 208 -14.08 -16.00 -12.57
C THR A 208 -12.82 -16.25 -11.74
N THR A 209 -11.76 -16.75 -12.36
CA THR A 209 -10.44 -16.98 -11.75
C THR A 209 -9.50 -15.79 -11.87
N THR A 210 -9.92 -14.68 -12.51
CA THR A 210 -9.08 -13.50 -12.67
C THR A 210 -9.13 -12.61 -11.43
N GLU A 211 -7.98 -12.24 -10.90
CA GLU A 211 -7.80 -11.30 -9.80
C GLU A 211 -7.18 -10.00 -10.29
N TYR A 212 -7.63 -8.87 -9.76
CA TYR A 212 -7.18 -7.52 -10.14
C TYR A 212 -6.54 -6.82 -8.95
N PHE A 213 -5.31 -6.35 -9.12
CA PHE A 213 -4.57 -5.61 -8.08
C PHE A 213 -4.27 -4.20 -8.58
N LEU A 214 -4.76 -3.21 -7.83
CA LEU A 214 -4.68 -1.79 -8.18
C LEU A 214 -3.79 -1.06 -7.18
N CYS A 215 -2.79 -0.31 -7.68
CA CYS A 215 -1.98 0.54 -6.82
C CYS A 215 -1.45 1.75 -7.58
N GLY A 216 -1.67 2.94 -7.05
CA GLY A 216 -1.25 4.19 -7.68
C GLY A 216 -1.99 5.40 -7.10
N PRO A 217 -2.00 6.53 -7.80
CA PRO A 217 -2.77 7.70 -7.39
C PRO A 217 -4.27 7.40 -7.25
N ASP A 218 -4.93 7.99 -6.28
CA ASP A 218 -6.35 7.74 -5.96
C ASP A 218 -7.27 7.88 -7.17
N GLY A 219 -7.09 8.92 -7.98
CA GLY A 219 -7.87 9.10 -9.20
C GLY A 219 -7.72 7.98 -10.23
N LEU A 220 -6.57 7.28 -10.30
CA LEU A 220 -6.42 6.08 -11.12
C LEU A 220 -7.16 4.90 -10.50
N MET A 221 -7.04 4.71 -9.19
CA MET A 221 -7.65 3.58 -8.50
C MET A 221 -9.17 3.64 -8.57
N GLU A 222 -9.77 4.81 -8.28
CA GLU A 222 -11.20 5.01 -8.42
C GLU A 222 -11.68 4.79 -9.86
N THR A 223 -11.01 5.44 -10.83
CA THR A 223 -11.32 5.27 -12.26
C THR A 223 -11.28 3.80 -12.68
N THR A 224 -10.25 3.06 -12.19
CA THR A 224 -10.08 1.64 -12.53
C THR A 224 -11.14 0.77 -11.86
N LYS A 225 -11.41 0.97 -10.57
CA LYS A 225 -12.48 0.25 -9.84
C LYS A 225 -13.82 0.42 -10.54
N GLU A 226 -14.21 1.65 -10.81
CA GLU A 226 -15.46 1.95 -11.51
C GLU A 226 -15.53 1.32 -12.92
N ALA A 227 -14.41 1.35 -13.67
CA ALA A 227 -14.35 0.72 -15.00
C ALA A 227 -14.53 -0.80 -14.91
N LEU A 228 -13.85 -1.46 -13.98
CA LEU A 228 -13.94 -2.92 -13.78
C LEU A 228 -15.33 -3.34 -13.32
N LEU A 229 -15.94 -2.62 -12.36
CA LEU A 229 -17.31 -2.89 -11.90
C LEU A 229 -18.33 -2.71 -13.03
N ALA A 230 -18.24 -1.61 -13.77
CA ALA A 230 -19.11 -1.35 -14.93
C ALA A 230 -18.92 -2.39 -16.04
N TRP A 231 -17.68 -2.91 -16.18
CA TRP A 231 -17.36 -3.98 -17.12
C TRP A 231 -17.84 -5.36 -16.65
N GLY A 232 -18.34 -5.49 -15.40
CA GLY A 232 -18.95 -6.69 -14.81
C GLY A 232 -17.98 -7.58 -14.02
N VAL A 233 -16.87 -7.03 -13.54
CA VAL A 233 -15.98 -7.70 -12.57
C VAL A 233 -16.64 -7.63 -11.19
N ALA A 234 -16.64 -8.73 -10.45
CA ALA A 234 -17.14 -8.77 -9.09
C ALA A 234 -16.18 -8.01 -8.14
N GLU A 235 -16.72 -7.24 -7.19
CA GLU A 235 -15.95 -6.36 -6.32
C GLU A 235 -14.90 -7.12 -5.48
N GLU A 236 -15.22 -8.32 -5.02
CA GLU A 236 -14.34 -9.17 -4.21
C GLU A 236 -13.08 -9.64 -4.94
N ARG A 237 -13.00 -9.43 -6.25
CA ARG A 237 -11.81 -9.72 -7.08
C ARG A 237 -10.95 -8.50 -7.37
N ILE A 238 -11.33 -7.35 -6.83
CA ILE A 238 -10.64 -6.08 -7.02
C ILE A 238 -9.97 -5.69 -5.70
N HIS A 239 -8.65 -5.81 -5.66
CA HIS A 239 -7.81 -5.48 -4.51
C HIS A 239 -7.15 -4.13 -4.74
N ARG A 240 -7.14 -3.26 -3.72
CA ARG A 240 -6.58 -1.90 -3.83
C ARG A 240 -5.59 -1.62 -2.72
N GLU A 241 -4.55 -0.87 -3.01
CA GLU A 241 -3.65 -0.28 -2.01
C GLU A 241 -3.37 1.18 -2.36
N SER A 242 -3.64 2.11 -1.42
CA SER A 242 -3.35 3.52 -1.53
C SER A 242 -2.09 3.89 -0.75
N PHE A 243 -1.32 4.84 -1.29
CA PHE A 243 -0.17 5.44 -0.62
C PHE A 243 -0.49 6.83 -0.04
N ALA A 244 -1.77 7.18 0.03
CA ALA A 244 -2.19 8.41 0.68
C ALA A 244 -1.72 8.44 2.15
N THR A 245 -1.35 9.61 2.61
CA THR A 245 -1.07 9.89 4.02
C THR A 245 -2.14 10.86 4.53
N ALA A 246 -2.38 10.89 5.82
CA ALA A 246 -3.40 11.75 6.45
C ALA A 246 -3.34 13.24 5.99
N THR A 247 -2.16 13.70 5.55
CA THR A 247 -1.97 15.06 5.02
C THR A 247 -2.55 15.28 3.62
N THR A 248 -2.96 14.22 2.92
CA THR A 248 -3.51 14.29 1.54
C THR A 248 -5.02 14.08 1.50
N HIS A 249 -5.64 13.62 2.59
CA HIS A 249 -7.10 13.66 2.66
C HIS A 249 -7.50 15.12 2.85
N PRO A 250 -8.37 15.68 2.00
CA PRO A 250 -9.03 16.91 2.35
C PRO A 250 -9.70 16.62 3.70
N VAL A 251 -9.38 17.41 4.70
CA VAL A 251 -10.27 17.58 5.84
C VAL A 251 -11.63 17.75 5.16
N HIS A 252 -12.56 16.80 5.34
CA HIS A 252 -13.92 17.09 4.97
C HIS A 252 -14.17 18.43 5.64
N GLU A 253 -14.36 19.49 4.82
CA GLU A 253 -15.00 20.68 5.31
C GLU A 253 -16.34 20.18 5.82
N ALA A 254 -16.32 19.72 7.08
CA ALA A 254 -17.54 19.40 7.78
C ALA A 254 -18.32 20.69 7.72
N ASP A 255 -19.50 20.64 7.17
CA ASP A 255 -20.47 21.71 7.32
C ASP A 255 -20.43 22.09 8.81
N GLU A 256 -20.15 23.36 9.12
CA GLU A 256 -20.03 23.86 10.51
C GLU A 256 -21.30 23.56 11.35
N ASP A 257 -22.33 22.98 10.74
CA ASP A 257 -23.62 22.59 11.31
C ASP A 257 -23.77 21.09 11.64
N ASP A 258 -22.75 20.23 11.44
CA ASP A 258 -22.84 18.83 11.85
C ASP A 258 -22.57 18.66 13.36
N ASP A 259 -23.61 18.89 14.17
CA ASP A 259 -23.63 18.68 15.64
C ASP A 259 -23.49 17.20 16.05
N SER A 260 -23.14 16.30 15.14
CA SER A 260 -23.03 14.85 15.37
C SER A 260 -21.72 14.45 16.08
N LEU A 261 -20.62 15.18 15.88
CA LEU A 261 -19.34 14.94 16.53
C LEU A 261 -19.17 15.87 17.74
N LYS A 262 -19.12 15.30 18.93
CA LYS A 262 -18.88 16.00 20.20
C LYS A 262 -17.60 15.46 20.83
N MET A 263 -16.96 16.25 21.67
CA MET A 263 -15.87 15.77 22.53
C MET A 263 -16.32 14.55 23.32
N GLN A 264 -15.61 13.45 23.18
CA GLN A 264 -15.93 12.19 23.85
C GLN A 264 -14.72 11.72 24.67
N GLU A 265 -14.97 11.32 25.92
CA GLU A 265 -14.00 10.57 26.70
C GLU A 265 -14.08 9.09 26.28
N ILE A 266 -12.94 8.51 25.92
CA ILE A 266 -12.81 7.13 25.50
C ILE A 266 -11.79 6.39 26.32
N LYS A 267 -11.82 5.06 26.22
CA LYS A 267 -10.81 4.17 26.80
C LYS A 267 -10.14 3.36 25.71
N VAL A 268 -8.82 3.27 25.76
CA VAL A 268 -8.02 2.41 24.88
C VAL A 268 -7.20 1.47 25.75
N ARG A 269 -7.29 0.16 25.49
CA ARG A 269 -6.45 -0.87 26.11
C ARG A 269 -5.40 -1.32 25.12
N TYR A 270 -4.14 -1.16 25.49
CA TYR A 270 -3.01 -1.53 24.66
C TYR A 270 -1.85 -2.00 25.54
N GLU A 271 -1.21 -3.13 25.18
CA GLU A 271 -0.07 -3.75 25.90
C GLU A 271 -0.32 -3.97 27.43
N GLY A 272 -1.59 -4.20 27.78
CA GLY A 272 -1.99 -4.44 29.19
C GLY A 272 -2.23 -3.17 30.01
N GLU A 273 -2.07 -2.00 29.42
CA GLU A 273 -2.40 -0.71 30.03
C GLU A 273 -3.77 -0.20 29.55
N GLU A 274 -4.45 0.59 30.40
CA GLU A 274 -5.70 1.26 30.04
C GLU A 274 -5.48 2.78 30.05
N TYR A 275 -5.64 3.39 28.90
CA TYR A 275 -5.55 4.84 28.70
C TYR A 275 -6.96 5.42 28.63
N THR A 276 -7.20 6.52 29.34
CA THR A 276 -8.46 7.26 29.27
C THR A 276 -8.16 8.71 28.86
N PHE A 277 -8.74 9.15 27.75
CA PHE A 277 -8.50 10.49 27.22
C PHE A 277 -9.70 11.01 26.41
N ASN A 278 -9.69 12.33 26.18
CA ASN A 278 -10.72 12.99 25.37
C ASN A 278 -10.29 13.06 23.91
N VAL A 279 -11.22 12.80 23.01
CA VAL A 279 -11.08 13.01 21.56
C VAL A 279 -11.97 14.19 21.19
N ALA A 280 -11.36 15.21 20.60
CA ALA A 280 -12.08 16.42 20.17
C ALA A 280 -12.95 16.13 18.92
N PRO A 281 -13.98 16.95 18.65
CA PRO A 281 -14.68 16.91 17.37
C PRO A 281 -13.69 16.96 16.21
N HIS A 282 -13.91 16.14 15.20
CA HIS A 282 -13.06 16.03 13.97
C HIS A 282 -11.62 15.52 14.20
N GLN A 283 -11.26 15.15 15.43
CA GLN A 283 -9.99 14.50 15.74
C GLN A 283 -10.14 12.99 15.70
N THR A 284 -9.18 12.28 15.12
CA THR A 284 -9.17 10.82 15.18
C THR A 284 -8.67 10.33 16.54
N ILE A 285 -8.99 9.09 16.86
CA ILE A 285 -8.56 8.45 18.11
C ILE A 285 -7.02 8.40 18.18
N LEU A 286 -6.36 8.09 17.06
CA LEU A 286 -4.89 8.06 17.00
C LEU A 286 -4.28 9.44 17.20
N GLU A 287 -4.82 10.48 16.56
CA GLU A 287 -4.32 11.86 16.74
C GLU A 287 -4.40 12.30 18.19
N ALA A 288 -5.55 12.07 18.84
CA ALA A 288 -5.72 12.39 20.25
C ALA A 288 -4.74 11.65 21.17
N ALA A 289 -4.47 10.39 20.88
CA ALA A 289 -3.50 9.59 21.64
C ALA A 289 -2.07 10.13 21.46
N LEU A 290 -1.66 10.43 20.21
CA LEU A 290 -0.32 10.93 19.91
C LEU A 290 -0.06 12.32 20.52
N GLU A 291 -1.05 13.20 20.58
CA GLU A 291 -0.94 14.50 21.27
C GLU A 291 -0.69 14.37 22.78
N LEU A 292 -1.05 13.23 23.34
CA LEU A 292 -0.83 12.93 24.77
C LEU A 292 0.41 12.04 25.01
N ASP A 293 1.28 11.91 24.00
CA ASP A 293 2.45 11.02 24.04
C ASP A 293 2.11 9.53 24.28
N ILE A 294 0.87 9.10 23.97
CA ILE A 294 0.45 7.69 23.99
C ILE A 294 0.82 7.06 22.66
N ASP A 295 1.86 6.23 22.65
CA ASP A 295 2.42 5.61 21.44
C ASP A 295 1.58 4.39 20.98
N LEU A 296 0.36 4.62 20.53
CA LEU A 296 -0.45 3.59 19.89
C LEU A 296 0.20 3.10 18.59
N PRO A 297 -0.03 1.85 18.18
CA PRO A 297 0.52 1.34 16.93
C PRO A 297 -0.12 2.04 15.73
N TYR A 298 0.70 2.47 14.77
CA TYR A 298 0.22 3.03 13.50
C TYR A 298 1.29 2.94 12.40
N SER A 299 0.87 3.16 11.16
CA SER A 299 1.76 3.22 10.00
C SER A 299 1.28 4.24 8.96
N CYS A 300 0.29 3.91 8.10
CA CYS A 300 -0.12 4.76 6.97
C CYS A 300 -0.89 6.03 7.39
N GLN A 301 -1.60 6.00 8.50
CA GLN A 301 -2.50 7.05 9.00
C GLN A 301 -3.61 7.44 8.00
N ALA A 302 -3.98 6.54 7.10
CA ALA A 302 -4.94 6.79 6.00
C ALA A 302 -6.01 5.69 5.86
N GLY A 303 -6.23 4.90 6.90
CA GLY A 303 -7.26 3.86 6.87
C GLY A 303 -6.99 2.66 5.94
N MET A 304 -5.80 2.57 5.35
CA MET A 304 -5.50 1.58 4.30
C MET A 304 -4.68 0.39 4.79
N CYS A 305 -4.08 0.49 5.97
CA CYS A 305 -3.32 -0.61 6.57
C CYS A 305 -3.94 -1.01 7.91
N THR A 306 -3.54 -2.15 8.44
CA THR A 306 -4.09 -2.65 9.71
C THR A 306 -3.17 -2.39 10.91
N ALA A 307 -2.13 -1.57 10.74
CA ALA A 307 -1.18 -1.28 11.82
C ALA A 307 -1.83 -0.62 13.06
N CYS A 308 -2.89 0.15 12.86
CA CYS A 308 -3.64 0.82 13.93
C CYS A 308 -4.99 0.14 14.23
N MET A 309 -5.13 -1.13 13.85
CA MET A 309 -6.37 -1.87 14.05
C MET A 309 -6.61 -2.14 15.53
N GLY A 310 -7.84 -1.89 15.96
CA GLY A 310 -8.33 -2.22 17.29
C GLY A 310 -9.78 -2.68 17.21
N LYS A 311 -10.25 -3.32 18.27
CA LYS A 311 -11.64 -3.76 18.38
C LYS A 311 -12.44 -2.80 19.24
N CYS A 312 -13.48 -2.19 18.68
CA CYS A 312 -14.44 -1.42 19.44
C CYS A 312 -15.37 -2.38 20.22
N THR A 313 -15.15 -2.49 21.53
CA THR A 313 -15.90 -3.41 22.39
C THR A 313 -17.09 -2.74 23.08
N SER A 314 -17.13 -1.41 23.09
CA SER A 314 -18.25 -0.61 23.61
C SER A 314 -18.35 0.72 22.88
N GLY A 315 -19.58 1.24 22.76
CA GLY A 315 -19.86 2.49 22.08
C GLY A 315 -19.96 2.33 20.56
N LYS A 316 -19.90 3.47 19.87
CA LYS A 316 -19.91 3.54 18.39
C LYS A 316 -18.88 4.53 17.91
N VAL A 317 -18.28 4.23 16.77
CA VAL A 317 -17.33 5.09 16.06
C VAL A 317 -17.77 5.29 14.61
N LEU A 318 -17.38 6.40 14.02
CA LEU A 318 -17.44 6.66 12.59
C LEU A 318 -16.05 6.40 12.01
N LEU A 319 -15.96 5.80 10.86
CA LEU A 319 -14.71 5.64 10.09
C LEU A 319 -14.77 6.54 8.85
N ASP A 320 -13.75 7.33 8.61
CA ASP A 320 -13.62 8.13 7.38
C ASP A 320 -13.29 7.24 6.18
N GLU A 321 -12.62 6.12 6.43
CA GLU A 321 -12.18 5.15 5.42
C GLU A 321 -12.25 3.73 5.99
N GLU A 322 -12.83 2.80 5.22
CA GLU A 322 -13.03 1.40 5.61
C GLU A 322 -12.22 0.41 4.74
N ASP A 323 -11.59 0.87 3.66
CA ASP A 323 -10.93 -0.01 2.66
C ASP A 323 -9.78 -0.86 3.23
N GLY A 324 -9.18 -0.45 4.36
CA GLY A 324 -8.18 -1.23 5.09
C GLY A 324 -8.74 -2.41 5.89
N LEU A 325 -10.07 -2.53 6.02
CA LEU A 325 -10.73 -3.59 6.75
C LEU A 325 -11.60 -4.44 5.82
N THR A 326 -11.65 -5.74 6.08
CA THR A 326 -12.57 -6.63 5.40
C THR A 326 -14.00 -6.46 5.94
N LYS A 327 -15.02 -6.78 5.13
CA LYS A 327 -16.43 -6.78 5.57
C LYS A 327 -16.66 -7.64 6.83
N SER A 328 -15.89 -8.71 7.00
CA SER A 328 -15.93 -9.58 8.18
C SER A 328 -15.38 -8.90 9.42
N GLU A 329 -14.28 -8.17 9.31
CA GLU A 329 -13.66 -7.43 10.42
C GLU A 329 -14.57 -6.27 10.87
N LEU A 330 -15.11 -5.50 9.92
CA LEU A 330 -16.11 -4.47 10.22
C LEU A 330 -17.32 -5.04 10.97
N ALA A 331 -17.86 -6.19 10.52
CA ALA A 331 -18.97 -6.86 11.18
C ALA A 331 -18.62 -7.38 12.58
N GLN A 332 -17.34 -7.64 12.88
CA GLN A 332 -16.84 -8.06 14.20
C GLN A 332 -16.49 -6.87 15.11
N GLY A 333 -16.64 -5.63 14.63
CA GLY A 333 -16.38 -4.41 15.37
C GLY A 333 -14.93 -3.95 15.34
N TYR A 334 -14.11 -4.44 14.40
CA TYR A 334 -12.78 -3.89 14.20
C TYR A 334 -12.83 -2.51 13.57
N ILE A 335 -11.92 -1.66 13.96
CA ILE A 335 -11.76 -0.27 13.52
C ILE A 335 -10.29 0.05 13.24
N LEU A 336 -10.04 1.13 12.53
CA LEU A 336 -8.70 1.71 12.36
C LEU A 336 -8.63 3.03 13.10
N THR A 337 -7.84 3.10 14.17
CA THR A 337 -7.81 4.28 15.07
C THR A 337 -7.39 5.57 14.38
N CYS A 338 -6.66 5.48 13.26
CA CYS A 338 -6.19 6.64 12.51
C CYS A 338 -7.26 7.33 11.64
N VAL A 339 -8.43 6.71 11.49
CA VAL A 339 -9.59 7.23 10.74
C VAL A 339 -10.88 7.06 11.52
N ALA A 340 -10.80 6.77 12.82
CA ALA A 340 -11.94 6.51 13.69
C ALA A 340 -12.24 7.73 14.57
N HIS A 341 -13.52 8.15 14.57
CA HIS A 341 -14.06 9.22 15.40
C HIS A 341 -15.11 8.66 16.37
N PRO A 342 -15.02 8.91 17.67
CA PRO A 342 -16.00 8.42 18.62
C PRO A 342 -17.34 9.17 18.48
N LEU A 343 -18.43 8.43 18.25
CA LEU A 343 -19.80 9.01 18.11
C LEU A 343 -20.58 9.01 19.42
N THR A 344 -20.25 8.12 20.36
CA THR A 344 -21.01 7.95 21.60
C THR A 344 -20.08 8.00 22.82
N LYS A 345 -20.66 8.30 23.97
CA LYS A 345 -19.96 8.13 25.25
C LYS A 345 -19.64 6.66 25.52
N GLY A 346 -18.54 6.43 26.27
CA GLY A 346 -18.18 5.10 26.72
C GLY A 346 -17.61 4.19 25.63
N VAL A 347 -17.00 4.78 24.60
CA VAL A 347 -16.22 4.04 23.59
C VAL A 347 -15.04 3.36 24.29
N VAL A 348 -14.91 2.05 24.08
CA VAL A 348 -13.79 1.25 24.55
C VAL A 348 -13.19 0.49 23.38
N ILE A 349 -11.88 0.64 23.20
CA ILE A 349 -11.12 0.01 22.12
C ILE A 349 -10.04 -0.87 22.71
N GLU A 350 -9.90 -2.07 22.20
CA GLU A 350 -8.86 -3.03 22.55
C GLU A 350 -7.94 -3.20 21.34
N ILE A 351 -6.65 -2.92 21.53
CA ILE A 351 -5.57 -3.08 20.54
C ILE A 351 -4.67 -4.22 21.06
N GLU A 352 -4.43 -5.22 20.20
CA GLU A 352 -3.60 -6.40 20.51
C GLU A 352 -2.11 -6.15 20.27
#